data_05fb925ce3f2b27762d0e9b141d0cb54
#
_entry.id   05fb925ce3f2b27762d0e9b141d0cb54
#
_cell.length_a   1.000
_cell.length_b   1.000
_cell.length_c   1.000
_cell.angle_alpha   90.00
_cell.angle_beta   90.00
_cell.angle_gamma   90.00
#
_symmetry.space_group_name_H-M   'P 1'
#
loop_
_entity.id
_entity.type
_entity.pdbx_description
1 polymer ?
#
loop_
_entity_poly.entity_id
_entity_poly.type
_entity_poly.pdbx_seq_one_letter_code
_entity_poly.pdbx_strand_id
1 'polypeptide(L)'
;VLRTMQFYRKVLAERPKLRDLIRIVLPDMQGPLDNLELICGSAVFAALHTDSEAVARALAHLAEAQIAFAREARRWTSDRADAFCHQHAVMLKGNILIRNDSAILISPDMYRDLVAPHDARVLEALGGGGIHSCGRIDSHAAAFLNVPHVTSIDLGQPELNDVDAIYARARESRIPLIRVTAGGDELRNGTVRRRFPTGVVLVHQAQSLNAANEIAKAYKE
;
A
#
# COMPACT_ATOMS: atom_id res chain seq x y z
N VAL A 1 11.33 -14.39 -8.68
CA VAL A 1 10.32 -13.36 -9.00
C VAL A 1 10.49 -12.87 -10.43
N LEU A 2 11.61 -12.22 -10.82
CA LEU A 2 11.78 -11.64 -12.18
C LEU A 2 11.61 -12.67 -13.28
N ARG A 3 12.23 -13.86 -13.16
CA ARG A 3 12.04 -14.97 -14.12
C ARG A 3 10.58 -15.38 -14.27
N THR A 4 9.82 -15.39 -13.18
CA THR A 4 8.38 -15.72 -13.17
C THR A 4 7.58 -14.65 -13.92
N MET A 5 7.87 -13.37 -13.68
CA MET A 5 7.23 -12.26 -14.40
C MET A 5 7.53 -12.31 -15.90
N GLN A 6 8.78 -12.58 -16.28
CA GLN A 6 9.19 -12.78 -17.67
C GLN A 6 8.44 -13.95 -18.33
N PHE A 7 8.34 -15.07 -17.62
CA PHE A 7 7.58 -16.23 -18.09
C PHE A 7 6.10 -15.88 -18.31
N TYR A 8 5.45 -15.23 -17.34
CA TYR A 8 4.06 -14.81 -17.52
C TYR A 8 3.89 -13.83 -18.67
N ARG A 9 4.80 -12.88 -18.83
CA ARG A 9 4.79 -11.96 -19.97
C ARG A 9 4.84 -12.70 -21.32
N LYS A 10 5.71 -13.70 -21.44
CA LYS A 10 5.78 -14.56 -22.63
C LYS A 10 4.48 -15.31 -22.87
N VAL A 11 3.95 -15.99 -21.83
CA VAL A 11 2.71 -16.75 -21.92
C VAL A 11 1.53 -15.87 -22.34
N LEU A 12 1.42 -14.66 -21.80
CA LEU A 12 0.34 -13.72 -22.14
C LEU A 12 0.51 -13.16 -23.58
N ALA A 13 1.74 -12.97 -24.04
CA ALA A 13 1.98 -12.55 -25.42
C ALA A 13 1.45 -13.55 -26.46
N GLU A 14 1.53 -14.85 -26.14
CA GLU A 14 1.03 -15.95 -26.98
C GLU A 14 -0.50 -16.16 -26.85
N ARG A 15 -1.18 -15.48 -25.91
CA ARG A 15 -2.60 -15.65 -25.59
C ARG A 15 -3.33 -14.30 -25.51
N PRO A 16 -3.66 -13.67 -26.64
CA PRO A 16 -4.25 -12.33 -26.67
C PRO A 16 -5.51 -12.18 -25.79
N LYS A 17 -6.39 -13.20 -25.79
CA LYS A 17 -7.63 -13.20 -24.99
C LYS A 17 -7.34 -13.15 -23.47
N LEU A 18 -6.26 -13.75 -23.00
CA LEU A 18 -5.87 -13.71 -21.58
C LEU A 18 -5.13 -12.42 -21.24
N ARG A 19 -4.36 -11.88 -22.17
CA ARG A 19 -3.60 -10.62 -21.97
C ARG A 19 -4.50 -9.46 -21.55
N ASP A 20 -5.72 -9.41 -22.06
CA ASP A 20 -6.68 -8.34 -21.76
C ASP A 20 -7.42 -8.56 -20.43
N LEU A 21 -7.37 -9.78 -19.89
CA LEU A 21 -8.04 -10.17 -18.64
C LEU A 21 -7.08 -10.29 -17.46
N ILE A 22 -5.79 -10.54 -17.71
CA ILE A 22 -4.79 -10.82 -16.66
C ILE A 22 -3.74 -9.70 -16.65
N ARG A 23 -3.51 -9.13 -15.49
CA ARG A 23 -2.44 -8.15 -15.27
C ARG A 23 -1.28 -8.78 -14.51
N ILE A 24 -0.07 -8.52 -14.97
CA ILE A 24 1.14 -8.75 -14.21
C ILE A 24 1.40 -7.46 -13.43
N VAL A 25 1.41 -7.56 -12.12
CA VAL A 25 1.62 -6.41 -11.23
C VAL A 25 2.96 -6.55 -10.50
N LEU A 26 3.42 -5.50 -9.83
CA LEU A 26 4.56 -5.63 -8.93
C LEU A 26 4.26 -6.69 -7.87
N PRO A 27 5.27 -7.48 -7.47
CA PRO A 27 5.13 -8.35 -6.32
C PRO A 27 4.84 -7.53 -5.07
N ASP A 28 4.43 -8.21 -4.02
CA ASP A 28 4.27 -7.59 -2.71
C ASP A 28 5.62 -7.07 -2.21
N MET A 29 5.68 -5.77 -1.90
CA MET A 29 6.93 -5.06 -1.59
C MET A 29 6.90 -4.61 -0.13
N GLN A 30 7.68 -5.32 0.69
CA GLN A 30 7.89 -4.90 2.08
C GLN A 30 8.66 -3.59 2.12
N GLY A 31 8.37 -2.71 3.08
CA GLY A 31 9.16 -1.52 3.34
C GLY A 31 10.57 -1.84 3.87
N PRO A 32 11.48 -0.85 3.94
CA PRO A 32 12.83 -1.07 4.44
C PRO A 32 12.89 -1.68 5.86
N LEU A 33 12.01 -1.24 6.78
CA LEU A 33 11.96 -1.78 8.15
C LEU A 33 11.48 -3.24 8.16
N ASP A 34 10.41 -3.56 7.45
CA ASP A 34 9.88 -4.93 7.36
C ASP A 34 10.92 -5.87 6.74
N ASN A 35 11.63 -5.41 5.69
CA ASN A 35 12.73 -6.19 5.11
C ASN A 35 13.87 -6.41 6.12
N LEU A 36 14.21 -5.41 6.92
CA LEU A 36 15.24 -5.54 7.95
C LEU A 36 14.82 -6.51 9.05
N GLU A 37 13.55 -6.46 9.47
CA GLU A 37 12.98 -7.41 10.42
C GLU A 37 13.01 -8.85 9.86
N LEU A 38 12.66 -9.04 8.60
CA LEU A 38 12.72 -10.36 7.94
C LEU A 38 14.14 -10.93 7.92
N ILE A 39 15.17 -10.09 7.85
CA ILE A 39 16.58 -10.50 7.80
C ILE A 39 17.14 -10.73 9.21
N CYS A 40 16.86 -9.84 10.14
CA CYS A 40 17.47 -9.80 11.47
C CYS A 40 16.58 -10.34 12.60
N GLY A 41 15.29 -10.59 12.29
CA GLY A 41 14.28 -10.92 13.29
C GLY A 41 13.98 -9.75 14.22
N SER A 42 13.33 -10.03 15.33
CA SER A 42 12.92 -9.01 16.33
C SER A 42 14.08 -8.26 17.00
N ALA A 43 15.33 -8.72 16.83
CA ALA A 43 16.51 -8.00 17.33
C ALA A 43 16.64 -6.58 16.77
N VAL A 44 16.05 -6.29 15.60
CA VAL A 44 16.02 -4.95 15.02
C VAL A 44 15.35 -3.94 15.94
N PHE A 45 14.29 -4.32 16.66
CA PHE A 45 13.58 -3.40 17.56
C PHE A 45 14.41 -2.99 18.76
N ALA A 46 15.25 -3.89 19.30
CA ALA A 46 16.23 -3.53 20.31
C ALA A 46 17.35 -2.64 19.74
N ALA A 47 17.83 -2.96 18.54
CA ALA A 47 18.87 -2.20 17.85
C ALA A 47 18.46 -0.75 17.54
N LEU A 48 17.17 -0.49 17.26
CA LEU A 48 16.65 0.87 17.11
C LEU A 48 16.93 1.78 18.33
N HIS A 49 17.04 1.19 19.53
CA HIS A 49 17.33 1.92 20.75
C HIS A 49 18.83 1.94 21.10
N THR A 50 19.56 0.88 20.74
CA THR A 50 20.96 0.69 21.21
C THR A 50 21.99 1.08 20.15
N ASP A 51 21.65 1.01 18.86
CA ASP A 51 22.53 1.34 17.74
C ASP A 51 21.70 1.84 16.53
N SER A 52 20.98 2.93 16.72
CA SER A 52 20.12 3.51 15.69
C SER A 52 20.89 3.91 14.42
N GLU A 53 22.17 4.24 14.52
CA GLU A 53 23.00 4.56 13.34
C GLU A 53 23.26 3.33 12.48
N ALA A 54 23.54 2.16 13.06
CA ALA A 54 23.69 0.93 12.30
C ALA A 54 22.38 0.53 11.62
N VAL A 55 21.25 0.68 12.33
CA VAL A 55 19.92 0.45 11.76
C VAL A 55 19.66 1.41 10.61
N ALA A 56 19.90 2.71 10.74
CA ALA A 56 19.72 3.69 9.69
C ALA A 56 20.56 3.36 8.44
N ARG A 57 21.82 2.93 8.61
CA ARG A 57 22.64 2.46 7.47
C ARG A 57 22.06 1.24 6.79
N ALA A 58 21.57 0.26 7.56
CA ALA A 58 20.92 -0.93 7.00
C ALA A 58 19.63 -0.59 6.24
N LEU A 59 18.78 0.27 6.80
CA LEU A 59 17.56 0.74 6.15
C LEU A 59 17.87 1.48 4.83
N ALA A 60 18.93 2.31 4.81
CA ALA A 60 19.37 2.99 3.59
C ALA A 60 19.78 2.00 2.48
N HIS A 61 20.54 0.95 2.82
CA HIS A 61 20.91 -0.08 1.86
C HIS A 61 19.71 -0.86 1.34
N LEU A 62 18.76 -1.19 2.23
CA LEU A 62 17.54 -1.89 1.84
C LEU A 62 16.64 -1.03 0.96
N ALA A 63 16.54 0.28 1.22
CA ALA A 63 15.82 1.22 0.37
C ALA A 63 16.41 1.24 -1.05
N GLU A 64 17.73 1.34 -1.21
CA GLU A 64 18.37 1.33 -2.53
C GLU A 64 18.20 -0.02 -3.25
N ALA A 65 18.32 -1.13 -2.53
CA ALA A 65 18.07 -2.47 -3.10
C ALA A 65 16.61 -2.61 -3.58
N GLN A 66 15.65 -2.12 -2.80
CA GLN A 66 14.23 -2.11 -3.15
C GLN A 66 13.96 -1.24 -4.38
N ILE A 67 14.55 -0.06 -4.46
CA ILE A 67 14.44 0.84 -5.62
C ILE A 67 14.96 0.14 -6.88
N ALA A 68 16.13 -0.47 -6.80
CA ALA A 68 16.73 -1.17 -7.94
C ALA A 68 15.85 -2.35 -8.39
N PHE A 69 15.37 -3.16 -7.45
CA PHE A 69 14.48 -4.27 -7.73
C PHE A 69 13.15 -3.82 -8.34
N ALA A 70 12.50 -2.80 -7.75
CA ALA A 70 11.23 -2.29 -8.24
C ALA A 70 11.34 -1.72 -9.66
N ARG A 71 12.41 -1.00 -9.97
CA ARG A 71 12.68 -0.48 -11.32
C ARG A 71 12.82 -1.60 -12.34
N GLU A 72 13.53 -2.67 -12.00
CA GLU A 72 13.67 -3.82 -12.90
C GLU A 72 12.36 -4.59 -13.03
N ALA A 73 11.65 -4.86 -11.93
CA ALA A 73 10.38 -5.59 -11.93
C ALA A 73 9.29 -4.85 -12.73
N ARG A 74 9.22 -3.51 -12.63
CA ARG A 74 8.25 -2.70 -13.39
C ARG A 74 8.35 -2.88 -14.91
N ARG A 75 9.51 -3.20 -15.46
CA ARG A 75 9.67 -3.48 -16.90
C ARG A 75 8.83 -4.67 -17.37
N TRP A 76 8.43 -5.52 -16.44
CA TRP A 76 7.69 -6.76 -16.70
C TRP A 76 6.22 -6.68 -16.27
N THR A 77 5.79 -5.60 -15.63
CA THR A 77 4.38 -5.40 -15.26
C THR A 77 3.52 -5.04 -16.46
N SER A 78 2.20 -5.17 -16.28
CA SER A 78 1.20 -4.72 -17.26
C SER A 78 0.80 -3.26 -17.05
N ASP A 79 1.27 -2.62 -15.98
CA ASP A 79 0.97 -1.22 -15.69
C ASP A 79 1.62 -0.28 -16.70
N ARG A 80 0.91 0.79 -17.01
CA ARG A 80 1.40 1.84 -17.90
C ARG A 80 2.30 2.81 -17.13
N ALA A 81 3.10 3.58 -17.84
CA ALA A 81 3.91 4.65 -17.26
C ALA A 81 3.08 5.94 -17.09
N ASP A 82 1.89 5.83 -16.49
CA ASP A 82 0.92 6.92 -16.34
C ASP A 82 0.74 7.39 -14.88
N ALA A 83 1.74 7.10 -14.02
CA ALA A 83 1.73 7.39 -12.59
C ALA A 83 0.65 6.65 -11.78
N PHE A 84 0.18 5.50 -12.29
CA PHE A 84 -0.69 4.58 -11.55
C PHE A 84 -0.12 3.17 -11.58
N CYS A 85 -0.33 2.43 -10.51
CA CYS A 85 0.01 1.01 -10.44
C CYS A 85 -1.12 0.20 -9.80
N HIS A 86 -1.09 -1.11 -10.06
CA HIS A 86 -1.99 -2.07 -9.44
C HIS A 86 -1.19 -2.92 -8.44
N GLN A 87 -1.60 -2.89 -7.19
CA GLN A 87 -1.10 -3.78 -6.13
C GLN A 87 -2.25 -4.11 -5.18
N HIS A 88 -2.20 -5.23 -4.49
CA HIS A 88 -3.24 -5.69 -3.56
C HIS A 88 -4.68 -5.63 -4.11
N ALA A 89 -4.84 -5.95 -5.41
CA ALA A 89 -6.12 -5.90 -6.11
C ALA A 89 -6.77 -4.50 -6.17
N VAL A 90 -6.03 -3.44 -5.94
CA VAL A 90 -6.47 -2.06 -6.08
C VAL A 90 -5.56 -1.30 -7.04
N MET A 91 -6.09 -0.24 -7.63
CA MET A 91 -5.33 0.73 -8.40
C MET A 91 -5.05 1.93 -7.50
N LEU A 92 -3.79 2.36 -7.44
CA LEU A 92 -3.38 3.53 -6.67
C LEU A 92 -2.52 4.47 -7.52
N LYS A 93 -2.51 5.74 -7.15
CA LYS A 93 -1.61 6.72 -7.73
C LYS A 93 -0.19 6.47 -7.25
N GLY A 94 0.78 6.62 -8.16
CA GLY A 94 2.19 6.31 -7.91
C GLY A 94 2.57 4.96 -8.50
N ASN A 95 3.75 4.50 -8.14
CA ASN A 95 4.39 3.38 -8.82
C ASN A 95 4.72 2.20 -7.91
N ILE A 96 4.38 2.30 -6.63
CA ILE A 96 4.63 1.26 -5.63
C ILE A 96 3.63 1.39 -4.47
N LEU A 97 3.34 0.27 -3.84
CA LEU A 97 2.75 0.19 -2.51
C LEU A 97 3.78 -0.51 -1.61
N ILE A 98 4.31 0.18 -0.61
CA ILE A 98 5.22 -0.40 0.36
C ILE A 98 4.47 -0.84 1.62
N ARG A 99 4.82 -2.00 2.17
CA ARG A 99 4.22 -2.51 3.40
C ARG A 99 5.09 -2.15 4.60
N ASN A 100 4.47 -1.60 5.62
CA ASN A 100 5.09 -1.22 6.89
C ASN A 100 4.34 -1.83 8.06
N ASP A 101 4.20 -3.16 8.04
CA ASP A 101 3.49 -3.90 9.08
C ASP A 101 4.24 -3.85 10.42
N SER A 102 5.58 -3.82 10.38
CA SER A 102 6.44 -3.71 11.57
C SER A 102 6.42 -2.32 12.22
N ALA A 103 5.94 -1.30 11.52
CA ALA A 103 5.91 0.07 12.05
C ALA A 103 5.06 0.20 13.32
N ILE A 104 4.00 -0.61 13.46
CA ILE A 104 3.14 -0.60 14.66
C ILE A 104 3.84 -1.13 15.93
N LEU A 105 5.00 -1.77 15.79
CA LEU A 105 5.80 -2.31 16.90
C LEU A 105 6.76 -1.28 17.51
N ILE A 106 6.86 -0.10 16.91
CA ILE A 106 7.66 1.03 17.38
C ILE A 106 6.78 2.24 17.64
N SER A 107 7.28 3.27 18.31
CA SER A 107 6.50 4.48 18.51
C SER A 107 6.34 5.28 17.21
N PRO A 108 5.27 6.09 17.05
CA PRO A 108 5.13 7.00 15.91
C PRO A 108 6.32 7.95 15.72
N ASP A 109 6.93 8.39 16.81
CA ASP A 109 8.12 9.25 16.76
C ASP A 109 9.34 8.49 16.24
N MET A 110 9.56 7.26 16.70
CA MET A 110 10.65 6.42 16.16
C MET A 110 10.44 6.13 14.68
N TYR A 111 9.20 5.83 14.27
CA TYR A 111 8.90 5.66 12.85
C TYR A 111 9.23 6.93 12.07
N ARG A 112 8.72 8.09 12.51
CA ARG A 112 8.95 9.37 11.85
C ARG A 112 10.44 9.69 11.70
N ASP A 113 11.21 9.48 12.77
CA ASP A 113 12.60 9.95 12.83
C ASP A 113 13.60 8.95 12.23
N LEU A 114 13.34 7.64 12.33
CA LEU A 114 14.30 6.60 11.94
C LEU A 114 13.89 5.80 10.69
N VAL A 115 12.60 5.69 10.38
CA VAL A 115 12.12 4.82 9.28
C VAL A 115 11.56 5.63 8.11
N ALA A 116 10.70 6.60 8.38
CA ALA A 116 10.03 7.40 7.36
C ALA A 116 10.97 8.07 6.34
N PRO A 117 12.20 8.50 6.68
CA PRO A 117 13.15 9.02 5.69
C PRO A 117 13.53 7.99 4.60
N HIS A 118 13.60 6.70 4.96
CA HIS A 118 13.92 5.62 4.03
C HIS A 118 12.73 5.24 3.15
N ASP A 119 11.52 5.25 3.73
CA ASP A 119 10.28 5.09 2.97
C ASP A 119 10.12 6.23 1.96
N ALA A 120 10.32 7.47 2.40
CA ALA A 120 10.31 8.65 1.53
C ALA A 120 11.30 8.53 0.37
N ARG A 121 12.50 8.02 0.63
CA ARG A 121 13.53 7.77 -0.39
C ARG A 121 13.05 6.78 -1.45
N VAL A 122 12.39 5.69 -1.03
CA VAL A 122 11.79 4.70 -1.96
C VAL A 122 10.68 5.33 -2.78
N LEU A 123 9.75 6.04 -2.13
CA LEU A 123 8.62 6.69 -2.80
C LEU A 123 9.10 7.75 -3.80
N GLU A 124 10.03 8.61 -3.40
CA GLU A 124 10.63 9.64 -4.27
C GLU A 124 11.25 9.03 -5.53
N ALA A 125 12.13 8.04 -5.33
CA ALA A 125 12.89 7.41 -6.41
C ALA A 125 12.01 6.68 -7.43
N LEU A 126 10.80 6.29 -7.02
CA LEU A 126 9.83 5.58 -7.86
C LEU A 126 8.67 6.47 -8.34
N GLY A 127 8.66 7.76 -8.01
CA GLY A 127 7.64 8.71 -8.47
C GLY A 127 6.35 8.66 -7.66
N GLY A 128 6.45 8.37 -6.37
CA GLY A 128 5.35 8.30 -5.42
C GLY A 128 4.72 6.92 -5.31
N GLY A 129 3.94 6.74 -4.23
CA GLY A 129 3.27 5.48 -3.96
C GLY A 129 2.48 5.47 -2.66
N GLY A 130 1.86 4.32 -2.37
CA GLY A 130 1.12 4.11 -1.13
C GLY A 130 1.96 3.50 -0.03
N ILE A 131 1.48 3.66 1.20
CA ILE A 131 1.94 2.92 2.37
C ILE A 131 0.79 2.03 2.84
N HIS A 132 1.07 0.74 2.97
CA HIS A 132 0.20 -0.24 3.59
C HIS A 132 0.68 -0.56 5.00
N SER A 133 -0.24 -0.77 5.93
CA SER A 133 0.09 -1.39 7.22
C SER A 133 -1.08 -2.20 7.73
N CYS A 134 -0.77 -3.38 8.25
CA CYS A 134 -1.67 -4.20 9.04
C CYS A 134 -1.75 -3.71 10.49
N GLY A 135 -2.76 -4.18 11.23
CA GLY A 135 -2.93 -3.85 12.64
C GLY A 135 -3.55 -2.49 12.91
N ARG A 136 -3.35 -2.02 14.13
CA ARG A 136 -3.88 -0.73 14.59
C ARG A 136 -2.89 0.39 14.29
N ILE A 137 -3.23 1.24 13.34
CA ILE A 137 -2.40 2.37 12.91
C ILE A 137 -2.90 3.74 13.37
N ASP A 138 -3.90 3.82 14.23
CA ASP A 138 -4.50 5.08 14.69
C ASP A 138 -3.45 6.10 15.14
N SER A 139 -2.47 5.65 15.94
CA SER A 139 -1.37 6.49 16.43
C SER A 139 -0.34 6.84 15.35
N HIS A 140 -0.18 5.99 14.32
CA HIS A 140 0.80 6.16 13.26
C HIS A 140 0.25 6.92 12.04
N ALA A 141 -1.07 7.07 11.94
CA ALA A 141 -1.72 7.65 10.77
C ALA A 141 -1.14 9.02 10.38
N ALA A 142 -0.87 9.89 11.37
CA ALA A 142 -0.26 11.18 11.11
C ALA A 142 1.16 11.05 10.56
N ALA A 143 1.96 10.12 11.09
CA ALA A 143 3.33 9.91 10.62
C ALA A 143 3.35 9.36 9.19
N PHE A 144 2.48 8.39 8.86
CA PHE A 144 2.35 7.87 7.49
C PHE A 144 1.88 8.93 6.50
N LEU A 145 0.89 9.73 6.86
CA LEU A 145 0.37 10.80 6.00
C LEU A 145 1.40 11.91 5.72
N ASN A 146 2.38 12.08 6.60
CA ASN A 146 3.44 13.08 6.46
C ASN A 146 4.70 12.55 5.74
N VAL A 147 4.74 11.27 5.35
CA VAL A 147 5.87 10.76 4.56
C VAL A 147 5.89 11.45 3.19
N PRO A 148 7.00 12.09 2.80
CA PRO A 148 7.12 12.72 1.48
C PRO A 148 6.80 11.72 0.34
N HIS A 149 6.11 12.21 -0.70
CA HIS A 149 5.70 11.43 -1.88
C HIS A 149 4.70 10.30 -1.62
N VAL A 150 4.12 10.21 -0.40
CA VAL A 150 3.00 9.30 -0.17
C VAL A 150 1.77 9.79 -0.94
N THR A 151 1.09 8.88 -1.60
CA THR A 151 -0.08 9.17 -2.45
C THR A 151 -1.35 8.46 -1.99
N SER A 152 -1.23 7.53 -1.06
CA SER A 152 -2.36 6.81 -0.46
C SER A 152 -1.92 6.05 0.79
N ILE A 153 -2.87 5.80 1.69
CA ILE A 153 -2.70 4.89 2.83
C ILE A 153 -3.63 3.69 2.63
N ASP A 154 -3.07 2.49 2.65
CA ASP A 154 -3.82 1.24 2.52
C ASP A 154 -4.00 0.60 3.90
N LEU A 155 -5.26 0.54 4.35
CA LEU A 155 -5.63 -0.02 5.65
C LEU A 155 -5.69 -1.55 5.55
N GLY A 156 -4.68 -2.24 6.08
CA GLY A 156 -4.65 -3.71 6.09
C GLY A 156 -5.80 -4.33 6.89
N GLN A 157 -6.14 -3.72 8.02
CA GLN A 157 -7.19 -4.16 8.94
C GLN A 157 -8.02 -2.96 9.42
N PRO A 158 -8.92 -2.42 8.56
CA PRO A 158 -9.72 -1.24 8.90
C PRO A 158 -10.61 -1.44 10.12
N GLU A 159 -11.02 -2.68 10.41
CA GLU A 159 -11.85 -3.05 11.56
C GLU A 159 -11.15 -2.85 12.92
N LEU A 160 -9.83 -2.73 12.95
CA LEU A 160 -9.04 -2.46 14.16
C LEU A 160 -8.82 -0.96 14.42
N ASN A 161 -9.29 -0.10 13.51
CA ASN A 161 -8.92 1.31 13.44
C ASN A 161 -10.14 2.23 13.53
N ASP A 162 -9.96 3.43 14.07
CA ASP A 162 -10.92 4.52 13.93
C ASP A 162 -10.79 5.13 12.52
N VAL A 163 -11.47 4.49 11.55
CA VAL A 163 -11.41 4.89 10.15
C VAL A 163 -11.91 6.32 9.93
N ASP A 164 -12.86 6.81 10.72
CA ASP A 164 -13.36 8.18 10.60
C ASP A 164 -12.31 9.20 11.02
N ALA A 165 -11.61 8.94 12.12
CA ALA A 165 -10.53 9.82 12.58
C ALA A 165 -9.35 9.83 11.60
N ILE A 166 -8.97 8.65 11.05
CA ILE A 166 -7.92 8.55 10.03
C ILE A 166 -8.37 9.27 8.75
N TYR A 167 -9.63 9.07 8.33
CA TYR A 167 -10.18 9.71 7.14
C TYR A 167 -10.18 11.24 7.24
N ALA A 168 -10.56 11.79 8.40
CA ALA A 168 -10.55 13.24 8.61
C ALA A 168 -9.15 13.83 8.34
N ARG A 169 -8.11 13.22 8.90
CA ARG A 169 -6.70 13.63 8.67
C ARG A 169 -6.25 13.43 7.22
N ALA A 170 -6.57 12.27 6.64
CA ALA A 170 -6.22 11.94 5.25
C ALA A 170 -6.86 12.93 4.26
N ARG A 171 -8.10 13.34 4.52
CA ARG A 171 -8.82 14.34 3.74
C ARG A 171 -8.15 15.72 3.80
N GLU A 172 -7.71 16.17 4.97
CA GLU A 172 -6.94 17.41 5.14
C GLU A 172 -5.65 17.38 4.31
N SER A 173 -4.95 16.26 4.32
CA SER A 173 -3.72 16.03 3.54
C SER A 173 -3.99 15.75 2.06
N ARG A 174 -5.25 15.58 1.64
CA ARG A 174 -5.67 15.17 0.28
C ARG A 174 -5.05 13.82 -0.16
N ILE A 175 -4.86 12.92 0.79
CA ILE A 175 -4.33 11.58 0.57
C ILE A 175 -5.48 10.57 0.71
N PRO A 176 -5.81 9.77 -0.33
CA PRO A 176 -6.89 8.81 -0.25
C PRO A 176 -6.56 7.64 0.68
N LEU A 177 -7.60 7.12 1.33
CA LEU A 177 -7.57 5.84 2.04
C LEU A 177 -7.98 4.70 1.10
N ILE A 178 -7.21 3.65 1.11
CA ILE A 178 -7.49 2.44 0.36
C ILE A 178 -7.97 1.36 1.33
N ARG A 179 -8.86 0.48 0.84
CA ARG A 179 -9.39 -0.67 1.57
C ARG A 179 -10.32 -0.29 2.74
N VAL A 180 -11.06 0.80 2.59
CA VAL A 180 -12.13 1.13 3.54
C VAL A 180 -13.27 0.14 3.36
N THR A 181 -13.55 -0.66 4.39
CA THR A 181 -14.60 -1.67 4.35
C THR A 181 -15.97 -1.00 4.47
N ALA A 182 -16.90 -1.41 3.59
CA ALA A 182 -18.28 -0.95 3.61
C ALA A 182 -19.26 -2.12 3.59
N GLY A 183 -20.33 -2.01 4.38
CA GLY A 183 -21.42 -2.97 4.41
C GLY A 183 -22.25 -2.90 3.11
N GLY A 184 -22.84 -4.03 2.70
CA GLY A 184 -23.70 -4.07 1.50
C GLY A 184 -24.88 -3.10 1.58
N ASP A 185 -25.48 -2.93 2.76
CA ASP A 185 -26.61 -2.02 2.97
C ASP A 185 -26.15 -0.55 2.96
N GLU A 186 -24.98 -0.24 3.50
CA GLU A 186 -24.40 1.11 3.44
C GLU A 186 -24.10 1.55 2.00
N LEU A 187 -23.69 0.59 1.18
CA LEU A 187 -23.46 0.82 -0.25
C LEU A 187 -24.78 1.07 -0.99
N ARG A 188 -25.85 0.26 -0.73
CA ARG A 188 -27.14 0.39 -1.39
C ARG A 188 -27.88 1.67 -1.01
N ASN A 189 -27.85 2.06 0.26
CA ASN A 189 -28.59 3.23 0.77
C ASN A 189 -27.81 4.55 0.72
N GLY A 190 -26.59 4.53 0.22
CA GLY A 190 -25.73 5.70 0.08
C GLY A 190 -25.16 6.25 1.39
N THR A 191 -25.29 5.54 2.52
CA THR A 191 -24.73 5.99 3.82
C THR A 191 -23.23 6.15 3.73
N VAL A 192 -22.53 5.21 3.05
CA VAL A 192 -21.09 5.27 2.88
C VAL A 192 -20.65 6.51 2.06
N ARG A 193 -21.43 6.96 1.08
CA ARG A 193 -21.12 8.19 0.33
C ARG A 193 -21.24 9.45 1.17
N ARG A 194 -22.18 9.47 2.12
CA ARG A 194 -22.30 10.58 3.08
C ARG A 194 -21.17 10.60 4.07
N ARG A 195 -20.75 9.42 4.54
CA ARG A 195 -19.63 9.25 5.47
C ARG A 195 -18.29 9.58 4.83
N PHE A 196 -18.07 9.09 3.61
CA PHE A 196 -16.83 9.24 2.84
C PHE A 196 -17.14 9.79 1.44
N PRO A 197 -17.40 11.10 1.30
CA PRO A 197 -17.84 11.68 0.02
C PRO A 197 -16.77 11.64 -1.09
N THR A 198 -15.48 11.51 -0.73
CA THR A 198 -14.36 11.44 -1.67
C THR A 198 -13.12 10.86 -1.00
N GLY A 199 -12.11 10.50 -1.80
CA GLY A 199 -10.79 10.10 -1.27
C GLY A 199 -10.77 8.73 -0.60
N VAL A 200 -11.64 7.80 -0.99
CA VAL A 200 -11.63 6.43 -0.49
C VAL A 200 -11.74 5.42 -1.62
N VAL A 201 -11.09 4.28 -1.45
CA VAL A 201 -11.32 3.05 -2.22
C VAL A 201 -12.07 2.09 -1.31
N LEU A 202 -13.34 1.88 -1.60
CA LEU A 202 -14.22 1.01 -0.82
C LEU A 202 -14.00 -0.46 -1.19
N VAL A 203 -14.03 -1.33 -0.19
CA VAL A 203 -13.99 -2.78 -0.36
C VAL A 203 -15.21 -3.40 0.29
N HIS A 204 -15.88 -4.26 -0.46
CA HIS A 204 -17.00 -5.07 0.03
C HIS A 204 -16.81 -6.52 -0.37
N GLN A 205 -16.95 -7.43 0.58
CA GLN A 205 -16.92 -8.86 0.33
C GLN A 205 -18.35 -9.37 0.17
N ALA A 206 -18.75 -9.68 -1.06
CA ALA A 206 -20.04 -10.25 -1.38
C ALA A 206 -20.00 -11.78 -1.35
N GLN A 207 -21.14 -12.42 -1.05
CA GLN A 207 -21.26 -13.87 -0.99
C GLN A 207 -21.26 -14.56 -2.36
N SER A 208 -21.51 -13.80 -3.45
CA SER A 208 -21.51 -14.29 -4.83
C SER A 208 -21.26 -13.16 -5.81
N LEU A 209 -20.88 -13.53 -7.04
CA LEU A 209 -20.72 -12.56 -8.13
C LEU A 209 -22.03 -11.80 -8.45
N ASN A 210 -23.17 -12.48 -8.37
CA ASN A 210 -24.47 -11.83 -8.59
C ASN A 210 -24.73 -10.78 -7.51
N ALA A 211 -24.53 -11.11 -6.23
CA ALA A 211 -24.67 -10.17 -5.12
C ALA A 211 -23.70 -8.97 -5.27
N ALA A 212 -22.45 -9.23 -5.67
CA ALA A 212 -21.48 -8.17 -5.95
C ALA A 212 -21.96 -7.22 -7.05
N ASN A 213 -22.48 -7.76 -8.16
CA ASN A 213 -22.99 -6.98 -9.29
C ASN A 213 -24.21 -6.15 -8.91
N GLU A 214 -25.15 -6.70 -8.14
CA GLU A 214 -26.33 -5.98 -7.63
C GLU A 214 -25.93 -4.80 -6.73
N ILE A 215 -25.00 -5.02 -5.81
CA ILE A 215 -24.48 -3.96 -4.93
C ILE A 215 -23.74 -2.90 -5.75
N ALA A 216 -22.89 -3.30 -6.68
CA ALA A 216 -22.15 -2.37 -7.53
C ALA A 216 -23.08 -1.52 -8.42
N LYS A 217 -24.21 -2.09 -8.89
CA LYS A 217 -25.23 -1.38 -9.64
C LYS A 217 -25.94 -0.36 -8.74
N ALA A 218 -26.45 -0.79 -7.60
CA ALA A 218 -27.14 0.09 -6.66
C ALA A 218 -26.24 1.22 -6.13
N TYR A 219 -24.93 0.98 -5.98
CA TYR A 219 -23.97 2.01 -5.57
C TYR A 219 -23.74 3.08 -6.64
N LYS A 220 -23.94 2.77 -7.93
CA LYS A 220 -23.76 3.73 -9.04
C LYS A 220 -24.98 4.62 -9.26
N GLU A 221 -26.15 4.17 -8.88
CA GLU A 221 -27.41 4.92 -8.92
C GLU A 221 -27.48 5.96 -7.80
#